data_f6300a3992c83fca93461ba9068cc8f6
#
_entry.id   f6300a3992c83fca93461ba9068cc8f6
#
_cell.length_a   1.000
_cell.length_b   1.000
_cell.length_c   1.000
_cell.angle_alpha   90.00
_cell.angle_beta   90.00
_cell.angle_gamma   90.00
#
_symmetry.space_group_name_H-M   'P 1'
#
loop_
_entity.id
_entity.type
_entity.pdbx_description
1 polymer ?
#
loop_
_entity_poly.entity_id
_entity_poly.type
_entity_poly.pdbx_seq_one_letter_code
_entity_poly.pdbx_strand_id
1 'polypeptide(L)'
;GVTMQLPTEDRFSMEKEEILQKLAVMFGGRIAEEVFMNQMTTGASNDFERATELARQMVTQWGMSETLGPMVYGENEGEVFLGRSVTTHKNLSEATMQKVDAEIRRIIDAQYALARKLIEENKDKIEAMTQALLEWETIDSDQIKDIMEGRPPRPPKPPQSTIEKTTEDVSPPVEAATEKESDIPPQEAVKGTD
;
A
#
# COMPACT_ATOMS: atom_id res chain seq x y z
N GLY A 1 1.26 -2.66 15.30
CA GLY A 1 1.22 -1.24 14.94
C GLY A 1 0.76 -1.05 13.50
N VAL A 2 0.22 0.09 13.20
CA VAL A 2 -0.23 0.47 11.85
C VAL A 2 0.32 1.86 11.53
N THR A 3 0.93 2.02 10.36
CA THR A 3 1.28 3.32 9.80
C THR A 3 0.35 3.58 8.62
N MET A 4 -0.35 4.72 8.64
CA MET A 4 -1.24 5.15 7.57
C MET A 4 -0.65 6.36 6.88
N GLN A 5 -0.43 6.26 5.56
CA GLN A 5 -0.08 7.38 4.71
C GLN A 5 -1.29 7.74 3.87
N LEU A 6 -1.76 8.97 4.00
CA LEU A 6 -2.82 9.48 3.14
C LEU A 6 -2.19 10.01 1.83
N PRO A 7 -2.70 9.59 0.68
CA PRO A 7 -2.24 10.14 -0.59
C PRO A 7 -2.59 11.64 -0.67
N THR A 8 -1.63 12.45 -1.06
CA THR A 8 -1.82 13.90 -1.23
C THR A 8 -2.29 14.27 -2.62
N GLU A 9 -2.15 13.37 -3.59
CA GLU A 9 -2.51 13.57 -4.99
C GLU A 9 -2.97 12.24 -5.61
N ASP A 10 -3.88 12.31 -6.59
CA ASP A 10 -4.24 11.17 -7.44
C ASP A 10 -3.11 10.91 -8.43
N ARG A 11 -2.38 9.81 -8.23
CA ARG A 11 -1.30 9.40 -9.13
C ARG A 11 -1.65 8.10 -9.85
N PHE A 12 -1.58 8.15 -11.16
CA PHE A 12 -1.82 6.98 -12.02
C PHE A 12 -0.56 6.15 -12.30
N SER A 13 0.62 6.65 -11.95
CA SER A 13 1.91 5.97 -12.16
C SER A 13 2.87 6.25 -11.01
N MET A 14 3.79 5.31 -10.77
CA MET A 14 4.87 5.45 -9.80
C MET A 14 6.19 5.70 -10.52
N GLU A 15 6.98 6.62 -10.03
CA GLU A 15 8.32 6.85 -10.50
C GLU A 15 9.31 5.83 -9.92
N LYS A 16 10.41 5.56 -10.67
CA LYS A 16 11.46 4.63 -10.22
C LYS A 16 11.97 4.97 -8.81
N GLU A 17 12.21 6.25 -8.54
CA GLU A 17 12.72 6.70 -7.26
C GLU A 17 11.71 6.44 -6.12
N GLU A 18 10.44 6.68 -6.37
CA GLU A 18 9.37 6.39 -5.40
C GLU A 18 9.30 4.90 -5.04
N ILE A 19 9.48 4.02 -6.05
CA ILE A 19 9.50 2.58 -5.82
C ILE A 19 10.71 2.19 -4.97
N LEU A 20 11.89 2.73 -5.26
CA LEU A 20 13.10 2.49 -4.49
C LEU A 20 12.93 2.94 -3.03
N GLN A 21 12.32 4.11 -2.79
CA GLN A 21 12.01 4.58 -1.44
C GLN A 21 11.03 3.65 -0.72
N LYS A 22 9.99 3.14 -1.41
CA LYS A 22 9.06 2.15 -0.83
C LYS A 22 9.77 0.87 -0.42
N LEU A 23 10.73 0.40 -1.21
CA LEU A 23 11.56 -0.76 -0.83
C LEU A 23 12.34 -0.49 0.47
N ALA A 24 12.98 0.69 0.59
CA ALA A 24 13.69 1.05 1.80
C ALA A 24 12.77 1.10 3.03
N VAL A 25 11.54 1.63 2.89
CA VAL A 25 10.54 1.69 3.97
C VAL A 25 10.15 0.28 4.44
N MET A 26 9.96 -0.69 3.51
CA MET A 26 9.59 -2.06 3.86
C MET A 26 10.66 -2.76 4.73
N PHE A 27 11.93 -2.40 4.59
CA PHE A 27 13.01 -2.96 5.40
C PHE A 27 13.16 -2.31 6.78
N GLY A 28 12.51 -1.17 7.02
CA GLY A 28 12.67 -0.39 8.24
C GLY A 28 12.38 -1.17 9.51
N GLY A 29 11.31 -1.95 9.54
CA GLY A 29 10.93 -2.76 10.70
C GLY A 29 11.98 -3.79 11.08
N ARG A 30 12.48 -4.57 10.12
CA ARG A 30 13.55 -5.54 10.33
C ARG A 30 14.83 -4.89 10.85
N ILE A 31 15.22 -3.79 10.25
CA ILE A 31 16.46 -3.10 10.63
C ILE A 31 16.32 -2.51 12.04
N ALA A 32 15.15 -2.00 12.40
CA ALA A 32 14.88 -1.54 13.75
C ALA A 32 15.01 -2.69 14.78
N GLU A 33 14.47 -3.88 14.49
CA GLU A 33 14.68 -5.06 15.36
C GLU A 33 16.18 -5.38 15.53
N GLU A 34 16.95 -5.35 14.46
CA GLU A 34 18.39 -5.62 14.51
C GLU A 34 19.16 -4.56 15.30
N VAL A 35 18.88 -3.29 15.05
CA VAL A 35 19.67 -2.17 15.59
C VAL A 35 19.33 -1.89 17.06
N PHE A 36 18.06 -1.99 17.45
CA PHE A 36 17.61 -1.63 18.80
C PHE A 36 17.40 -2.83 19.72
N MET A 37 17.03 -3.99 19.16
CA MET A 37 16.70 -5.18 19.96
C MET A 37 17.74 -6.29 19.82
N ASN A 38 18.68 -6.19 18.89
CA ASN A 38 19.61 -7.24 18.54
C ASN A 38 18.92 -8.60 18.27
N GLN A 39 17.75 -8.55 17.64
CA GLN A 39 16.90 -9.70 17.36
C GLN A 39 16.42 -9.67 15.91
N MET A 40 16.05 -10.83 15.41
CA MET A 40 15.38 -11.00 14.12
C MET A 40 14.16 -11.88 14.35
N THR A 41 12.98 -11.37 14.00
CA THR A 41 11.72 -12.11 14.12
C THR A 41 11.12 -12.42 12.76
N THR A 42 10.10 -13.27 12.71
CA THR A 42 9.35 -13.54 11.48
C THR A 42 8.40 -12.42 11.09
N GLY A 43 8.29 -11.36 11.90
CA GLY A 43 7.33 -10.26 11.69
C GLY A 43 7.51 -9.51 10.38
N ALA A 44 8.74 -9.44 9.87
CA ALA A 44 9.06 -8.78 8.61
C ALA A 44 8.88 -9.66 7.35
N SER A 45 8.37 -10.90 7.47
CA SER A 45 8.30 -11.84 6.33
C SER A 45 7.45 -11.30 5.17
N ASN A 46 6.33 -10.68 5.46
CA ASN A 46 5.45 -10.08 4.45
C ASN A 46 6.13 -8.90 3.72
N ASP A 47 6.88 -8.08 4.46
CA ASP A 47 7.61 -6.95 3.87
C ASP A 47 8.71 -7.42 2.93
N PHE A 48 9.42 -8.50 3.27
CA PHE A 48 10.42 -9.10 2.37
C PHE A 48 9.79 -9.70 1.12
N GLU A 49 8.65 -10.38 1.23
CA GLU A 49 7.93 -10.94 0.09
C GLU A 49 7.49 -9.82 -0.86
N ARG A 50 6.85 -8.78 -0.34
CA ARG A 50 6.38 -7.63 -1.12
C ARG A 50 7.54 -6.84 -1.73
N ALA A 51 8.63 -6.64 -1.01
CA ALA A 51 9.82 -5.97 -1.52
C ALA A 51 10.47 -6.76 -2.67
N THR A 52 10.55 -8.08 -2.53
CA THR A 52 11.11 -8.95 -3.58
C THR A 52 10.26 -8.90 -4.84
N GLU A 53 8.93 -8.98 -4.70
CA GLU A 53 8.01 -8.90 -5.83
C GLU A 53 8.09 -7.54 -6.52
N LEU A 54 8.12 -6.45 -5.76
CA LEU A 54 8.22 -5.09 -6.31
C LEU A 54 9.53 -4.88 -7.06
N ALA A 55 10.66 -5.35 -6.51
CA ALA A 55 11.96 -5.30 -7.18
C ALA A 55 11.98 -6.16 -8.46
N ARG A 56 11.32 -7.33 -8.43
CA ARG A 56 11.15 -8.19 -9.60
C ARG A 56 10.38 -7.47 -10.71
N GLN A 57 9.25 -6.84 -10.40
CA GLN A 57 8.44 -6.09 -11.36
C GLN A 57 9.22 -4.92 -11.97
N MET A 58 10.01 -4.18 -11.18
CA MET A 58 10.89 -3.12 -11.70
C MET A 58 11.82 -3.64 -12.80
N VAL A 59 12.41 -4.81 -12.58
CA VAL A 59 13.42 -5.39 -13.48
C VAL A 59 12.76 -6.08 -14.67
N THR A 60 11.71 -6.88 -14.43
CA THR A 60 11.17 -7.79 -15.45
C THR A 60 9.98 -7.24 -16.24
N GLN A 61 9.22 -6.31 -15.67
CA GLN A 61 7.99 -5.82 -16.29
C GLN A 61 8.08 -4.35 -16.72
N TRP A 62 8.72 -3.50 -15.91
CA TRP A 62 8.68 -2.05 -16.15
C TRP A 62 9.93 -1.49 -16.82
N GLY A 63 10.93 -2.35 -17.11
CA GLY A 63 12.15 -1.94 -17.79
C GLY A 63 12.95 -0.87 -17.04
N MET A 64 12.88 -0.85 -15.70
CA MET A 64 13.49 0.17 -14.86
C MET A 64 14.94 -0.16 -14.45
N SER A 65 15.50 -1.25 -14.97
CA SER A 65 16.91 -1.63 -14.75
C SER A 65 17.80 -1.00 -15.79
N GLU A 66 18.85 -0.33 -15.37
CA GLU A 66 19.87 0.20 -16.28
C GLU A 66 20.74 -0.89 -16.89
N THR A 67 20.98 -1.97 -16.14
CA THR A 67 21.81 -3.11 -16.58
C THR A 67 21.11 -3.95 -17.63
N LEU A 68 19.80 -4.13 -17.53
CA LEU A 68 19.02 -5.00 -18.41
C LEU A 68 18.29 -4.24 -19.51
N GLY A 69 18.19 -2.91 -19.38
CA GLY A 69 17.54 -2.03 -20.35
C GLY A 69 16.01 -2.12 -20.35
N PRO A 70 15.37 -1.42 -21.29
CA PRO A 70 13.91 -1.30 -21.37
C PRO A 70 13.29 -2.51 -22.08
N MET A 71 13.39 -3.67 -21.49
CA MET A 71 12.83 -4.93 -22.00
C MET A 71 11.98 -5.62 -20.96
N VAL A 72 11.00 -6.39 -21.41
CA VAL A 72 10.19 -7.28 -20.57
C VAL A 72 10.85 -8.65 -20.50
N TYR A 73 11.11 -9.12 -19.30
CA TYR A 73 11.73 -10.42 -19.01
C TYR A 73 10.75 -11.37 -18.30
N GLY A 74 9.45 -11.07 -18.31
CA GLY A 74 8.41 -11.90 -17.70
C GLY A 74 8.10 -13.13 -18.53
N GLU A 75 7.72 -14.22 -17.87
CA GLU A 75 6.98 -15.28 -18.52
C GLU A 75 5.64 -14.69 -18.94
N ASN A 76 5.27 -14.80 -20.21
CA ASN A 76 3.88 -14.66 -20.57
C ASN A 76 3.16 -15.82 -19.87
N GLU A 77 2.49 -15.54 -18.76
CA GLU A 77 1.42 -16.41 -18.28
C GLU A 77 0.36 -16.40 -19.36
N GLY A 78 0.55 -17.29 -20.34
CA GLY A 78 -0.44 -17.50 -21.37
C GLY A 78 -1.75 -17.84 -20.68
N GLU A 79 -2.78 -17.09 -20.99
CA GLU A 79 -4.15 -17.35 -20.54
C GLU A 79 -4.39 -18.86 -20.57
N VAL A 80 -4.75 -19.43 -19.42
CA VAL A 80 -5.18 -20.82 -19.32
C VAL A 80 -6.53 -20.91 -20.02
N PHE A 81 -6.49 -21.02 -21.34
CA PHE A 81 -7.67 -21.25 -22.13
C PHE A 81 -7.99 -22.75 -22.09
N LEU A 82 -9.00 -23.10 -21.27
CA LEU A 82 -9.74 -24.37 -21.31
C LEU A 82 -8.87 -25.64 -21.45
N GLY A 83 -8.22 -26.06 -20.35
CA GLY A 83 -7.88 -27.46 -20.14
C GLY A 83 -6.74 -28.05 -20.97
N ARG A 84 -5.98 -27.25 -21.71
CA ARG A 84 -4.76 -27.68 -22.38
C ARG A 84 -3.57 -27.04 -21.68
N SER A 85 -2.73 -27.84 -21.03
CA SER A 85 -1.45 -27.39 -20.52
C SER A 85 -0.58 -26.96 -21.73
N VAL A 86 -0.52 -25.66 -21.96
CA VAL A 86 0.47 -25.10 -22.87
C VAL A 86 1.80 -25.18 -22.14
N THR A 87 2.71 -25.97 -22.66
CA THR A 87 4.09 -26.02 -22.19
C THR A 87 4.67 -24.62 -22.36
N THR A 88 4.79 -23.89 -21.28
CA THR A 88 5.40 -22.55 -21.28
C THR A 88 6.87 -22.75 -21.62
N HIS A 89 7.25 -22.39 -22.85
CA HIS A 89 8.65 -22.31 -23.21
C HIS A 89 9.26 -21.17 -22.41
N LYS A 90 10.24 -21.48 -21.56
CA LYS A 90 11.11 -20.46 -20.97
C LYS A 90 11.81 -19.73 -22.12
N ASN A 91 11.30 -18.57 -22.48
CA ASN A 91 11.87 -17.76 -23.56
C ASN A 91 13.16 -17.04 -23.17
N LEU A 92 13.60 -17.19 -21.92
CA LEU A 92 14.82 -16.58 -21.40
C LEU A 92 15.92 -17.62 -21.26
N SER A 93 17.12 -17.28 -21.74
CA SER A 93 18.30 -18.10 -21.49
C SER A 93 18.64 -18.09 -19.99
N GLU A 94 19.26 -19.17 -19.52
CA GLU A 94 19.73 -19.25 -18.13
C GLU A 94 20.65 -18.08 -17.75
N ALA A 95 21.52 -17.68 -18.67
CA ALA A 95 22.41 -16.52 -18.50
C ALA A 95 21.63 -15.21 -18.30
N THR A 96 20.49 -15.05 -18.99
CA THR A 96 19.62 -13.88 -18.81
C THR A 96 18.92 -13.93 -17.46
N MET A 97 18.40 -15.08 -17.04
CA MET A 97 17.76 -15.26 -15.73
C MET A 97 18.75 -14.95 -14.59
N GLN A 98 19.99 -15.40 -14.68
CA GLN A 98 21.03 -15.06 -13.69
C GLN A 98 21.28 -13.54 -13.61
N LYS A 99 21.26 -12.83 -14.73
CA LYS A 99 21.39 -11.36 -14.73
C LYS A 99 20.17 -10.66 -14.10
N VAL A 100 18.98 -11.18 -14.35
CA VAL A 100 17.74 -10.69 -13.73
C VAL A 100 17.82 -10.86 -12.21
N ASP A 101 18.17 -12.06 -11.74
CA ASP A 101 18.30 -12.34 -10.31
C ASP A 101 19.38 -11.48 -9.64
N ALA A 102 20.53 -11.32 -10.30
CA ALA A 102 21.60 -10.46 -9.81
C ALA A 102 21.16 -8.99 -9.67
N GLU A 103 20.39 -8.49 -10.63
CA GLU A 103 19.90 -7.11 -10.61
C GLU A 103 18.84 -6.90 -9.55
N ILE A 104 17.89 -7.84 -9.40
CA ILE A 104 16.90 -7.82 -8.31
C ILE A 104 17.62 -7.79 -6.96
N ARG A 105 18.59 -8.66 -6.76
CA ARG A 105 19.40 -8.72 -5.55
C ARG A 105 20.12 -7.40 -5.29
N ARG A 106 20.75 -6.84 -6.31
CA ARG A 106 21.45 -5.54 -6.21
C ARG A 106 20.53 -4.41 -5.74
N ILE A 107 19.31 -4.35 -6.29
CA ILE A 107 18.32 -3.35 -5.91
C ILE A 107 17.92 -3.53 -4.43
N ILE A 108 17.60 -4.75 -4.02
CA ILE A 108 17.22 -5.08 -2.66
C ILE A 108 18.35 -4.73 -1.68
N ASP A 109 19.56 -5.18 -1.94
CA ASP A 109 20.71 -4.94 -1.07
C ASP A 109 21.02 -3.45 -0.93
N ALA A 110 20.89 -2.67 -2.02
CA ALA A 110 21.10 -1.22 -2.00
C ALA A 110 20.04 -0.50 -1.12
N GLN A 111 18.77 -0.88 -1.23
CA GLN A 111 17.70 -0.27 -0.43
C GLN A 111 17.74 -0.73 1.03
N TYR A 112 18.15 -1.96 1.29
CA TYR A 112 18.39 -2.45 2.65
C TYR A 112 19.52 -1.67 3.34
N ALA A 113 20.63 -1.45 2.63
CA ALA A 113 21.75 -0.66 3.13
C ALA A 113 21.37 0.81 3.36
N LEU A 114 20.57 1.42 2.47
CA LEU A 114 20.06 2.77 2.63
C LEU A 114 19.17 2.88 3.88
N ALA A 115 18.24 1.96 4.06
CA ALA A 115 17.35 1.95 5.21
C ALA A 115 18.14 1.80 6.52
N ARG A 116 19.15 0.90 6.55
CA ARG A 116 20.03 0.75 7.71
C ARG A 116 20.76 2.04 8.05
N LYS A 117 21.36 2.68 7.05
CA LYS A 117 22.05 3.95 7.23
C LYS A 117 21.11 5.01 7.82
N LEU A 118 19.91 5.17 7.26
CA LEU A 118 18.93 6.14 7.74
C LEU A 118 18.51 5.88 9.19
N ILE A 119 18.30 4.63 9.58
CA ILE A 119 17.94 4.27 10.96
C ILE A 119 19.11 4.53 11.91
N GLU A 120 20.33 4.15 11.52
CA GLU A 120 21.52 4.33 12.36
C GLU A 120 21.86 5.82 12.57
N GLU A 121 21.68 6.64 11.55
CA GLU A 121 21.92 8.10 11.60
C GLU A 121 20.83 8.87 12.39
N ASN A 122 19.65 8.30 12.57
CA ASN A 122 18.50 8.94 13.24
C ASN A 122 18.01 8.18 14.47
N LYS A 123 18.88 7.47 15.17
CA LYS A 123 18.51 6.69 16.37
C LYS A 123 17.80 7.51 17.41
N ASP A 124 18.29 8.71 17.68
CA ASP A 124 17.72 9.65 18.64
C ASP A 124 16.27 10.03 18.31
N LYS A 125 15.98 10.23 17.03
CA LYS A 125 14.62 10.54 16.57
C LYS A 125 13.69 9.34 16.67
N ILE A 126 14.20 8.14 16.38
CA ILE A 126 13.42 6.90 16.51
C ILE A 126 13.11 6.63 17.98
N GLU A 127 14.08 6.85 18.88
CA GLU A 127 13.85 6.76 20.33
C GLU A 127 12.81 7.78 20.80
N ALA A 128 12.88 9.03 20.33
CA ALA A 128 11.88 10.04 20.64
C ALA A 128 10.47 9.67 20.15
N MET A 129 10.35 9.13 18.93
CA MET A 129 9.09 8.59 18.42
C MET A 129 8.57 7.43 19.25
N THR A 130 9.48 6.55 19.69
CA THR A 130 9.12 5.41 20.53
C THR A 130 8.58 5.87 21.88
N GLN A 131 9.21 6.84 22.52
CA GLN A 131 8.73 7.41 23.79
C GLN A 131 7.36 8.07 23.62
N ALA A 132 7.17 8.86 22.55
CA ALA A 132 5.89 9.48 22.25
C ALA A 132 4.78 8.45 22.02
N LEU A 133 5.08 7.34 21.32
CA LEU A 133 4.12 6.24 21.10
C LEU A 133 3.81 5.46 22.38
N LEU A 134 4.77 5.30 23.29
CA LEU A 134 4.53 4.66 24.60
C LEU A 134 3.66 5.53 25.50
N GLU A 135 3.78 6.85 25.39
CA GLU A 135 2.99 7.79 26.19
C GLU A 135 1.58 8.01 25.63
N TRP A 136 1.46 8.13 24.29
CA TRP A 136 0.21 8.55 23.64
C TRP A 136 -0.45 7.50 22.75
N GLU A 137 0.20 6.34 22.58
CA GLU A 137 -0.24 5.22 21.72
C GLU A 137 -0.32 5.58 20.22
N THR A 138 -0.46 6.86 19.89
CA THR A 138 -0.57 7.36 18.51
C THR A 138 0.17 8.69 18.38
N ILE A 139 0.87 8.87 17.26
CA ILE A 139 1.49 10.14 16.87
C ILE A 139 1.02 10.53 15.49
N ASP A 140 0.77 11.82 15.30
CA ASP A 140 0.35 12.40 14.02
C ASP A 140 1.53 12.98 13.22
N SER A 141 1.25 13.42 11.99
CA SER A 141 2.26 14.00 11.10
C SER A 141 2.94 15.25 11.66
N ASP A 142 2.21 16.06 12.45
CA ASP A 142 2.76 17.28 13.04
C ASP A 142 3.76 16.93 14.16
N GLN A 143 3.44 15.91 14.97
CA GLN A 143 4.32 15.40 16.01
C GLN A 143 5.57 14.74 15.44
N ILE A 144 5.41 13.94 14.36
CA ILE A 144 6.55 13.37 13.62
C ILE A 144 7.46 14.48 13.11
N LYS A 145 6.88 15.54 12.53
CA LYS A 145 7.64 16.67 12.01
C LYS A 145 8.44 17.37 13.11
N ASP A 146 7.84 17.62 14.27
CA ASP A 146 8.55 18.20 15.43
C ASP A 146 9.76 17.36 15.81
N ILE A 147 9.59 16.04 15.93
CA ILE A 147 10.68 15.10 16.26
C ILE A 147 11.78 15.13 15.19
N MET A 148 11.40 15.11 13.92
CA MET A 148 12.36 15.13 12.81
C MET A 148 13.18 16.42 12.76
N GLU A 149 12.61 17.55 13.20
CA GLU A 149 13.29 18.84 13.35
C GLU A 149 14.06 18.97 14.67
N GLY A 150 14.10 17.92 15.49
CA GLY A 150 14.80 17.91 16.80
C GLY A 150 14.07 18.69 17.90
N ARG A 151 12.79 18.95 17.73
CA ARG A 151 11.95 19.61 18.74
C ARG A 151 11.16 18.55 19.53
N PRO A 152 10.83 18.85 20.80
CA PRO A 152 9.91 18.01 21.53
C PRO A 152 8.55 17.97 20.81
N PRO A 153 7.94 16.79 20.65
CA PRO A 153 6.65 16.67 19.99
C PRO A 153 5.55 17.40 20.78
N ARG A 154 4.70 18.09 20.07
CA ARG A 154 3.55 18.77 20.66
C ARG A 154 2.56 17.73 21.24
N PRO A 155 1.78 18.08 22.28
CA PRO A 155 0.79 17.16 22.83
C PRO A 155 -0.26 16.79 21.76
N PRO A 156 -0.86 15.58 21.87
CA PRO A 156 -1.89 15.14 20.93
C PRO A 156 -3.06 16.11 20.92
N LYS A 157 -3.61 16.36 19.73
CA LYS A 157 -4.83 17.15 19.59
C LYS A 157 -5.98 16.39 20.26
N PRO A 158 -6.84 17.06 21.05
CA PRO A 158 -8.02 16.41 21.58
C PRO A 158 -8.83 15.79 20.44
N PRO A 159 -9.46 14.62 20.63
CA PRO A 159 -10.28 14.00 19.61
C PRO A 159 -11.33 15.01 19.17
N GLN A 160 -11.30 15.37 17.89
CA GLN A 160 -12.38 16.18 17.30
C GLN A 160 -13.64 15.33 17.41
N SER A 161 -14.53 15.69 18.33
CA SER A 161 -15.84 15.09 18.39
C SER A 161 -16.56 15.45 17.08
N THR A 162 -16.61 14.50 16.18
CA THR A 162 -17.45 14.58 14.99
C THR A 162 -18.90 14.42 15.44
N ILE A 163 -19.42 15.46 16.07
CA ILE A 163 -20.84 15.69 16.25
C ILE A 163 -21.12 17.05 15.62
N GLU A 164 -21.00 17.12 14.31
CA GLU A 164 -21.82 18.08 13.58
C GLU A 164 -23.26 17.59 13.71
N LYS A 165 -23.96 18.23 14.62
CA LYS A 165 -25.41 18.18 14.70
C LYS A 165 -25.95 18.66 13.37
N THR A 166 -26.40 17.73 12.55
CA THR A 166 -27.38 18.01 11.54
C THR A 166 -28.67 18.33 12.26
N THR A 167 -28.83 19.59 12.63
CA THR A 167 -30.14 20.16 12.91
C THR A 167 -30.76 20.48 11.57
N GLU A 168 -31.29 19.48 10.91
CA GLU A 168 -32.25 19.71 9.86
C GLU A 168 -33.59 20.05 10.48
N ASP A 169 -33.98 21.23 10.18
CA ASP A 169 -35.24 21.89 10.19
C ASP A 169 -36.42 20.92 9.94
N VAL A 170 -37.12 20.56 11.00
CA VAL A 170 -38.38 19.83 10.92
C VAL A 170 -39.47 20.87 10.75
N SER A 171 -39.86 21.18 9.53
CA SER A 171 -41.12 21.85 9.23
C SER A 171 -42.31 20.92 9.52
N PRO A 172 -43.40 21.42 10.09
CA PRO A 172 -44.50 20.60 10.62
C PRO A 172 -45.36 19.97 9.52
N PRO A 173 -46.07 18.89 9.82
CA PRO A 173 -46.89 18.16 8.85
C PRO A 173 -48.15 18.90 8.47
N VAL A 174 -48.41 19.03 7.19
CA VAL A 174 -49.70 19.48 6.65
C VAL A 174 -50.66 18.30 6.58
N GLU A 175 -51.85 18.56 7.14
CA GLU A 175 -52.99 17.69 7.32
C GLU A 175 -53.57 17.08 6.04
N ALA A 176 -54.25 16.01 6.25
CA ALA A 176 -55.02 15.15 5.39
C ALA A 176 -56.01 15.85 4.44
N ALA A 177 -56.13 15.31 3.24
CA ALA A 177 -57.38 15.33 2.49
C ALA A 177 -57.57 14.00 1.76
N THR A 178 -58.62 13.39 2.16
CA THR A 178 -59.41 12.26 1.76
C THR A 178 -59.60 11.96 0.27
N GLU A 179 -59.64 10.65 0.01
CA GLU A 179 -60.53 9.91 -0.89
C GLU A 179 -60.56 10.24 -2.42
N LYS A 180 -60.23 9.30 -3.23
CA LYS A 180 -61.23 8.52 -4.01
C LYS A 180 -60.59 7.33 -4.77
N GLU A 181 -61.19 6.23 -4.49
CA GLU A 181 -61.41 4.97 -5.16
C GLU A 181 -61.72 5.12 -6.66
N SER A 182 -61.16 4.21 -7.44
CA SER A 182 -61.72 3.46 -8.57
C SER A 182 -60.65 3.17 -9.64
N ASP A 183 -60.47 2.05 -9.96
CA ASP A 183 -60.93 1.01 -10.86
C ASP A 183 -59.76 0.24 -11.47
N ILE A 184 -59.79 -1.03 -11.17
CA ILE A 184 -59.12 -2.12 -11.91
C ILE A 184 -60.02 -2.43 -13.11
N PRO A 185 -59.50 -2.80 -14.30
CA PRO A 185 -59.69 -4.18 -14.65
C PRO A 185 -58.44 -4.86 -15.28
N PRO A 186 -58.48 -6.22 -15.29
CA PRO A 186 -57.37 -7.09 -15.65
C PRO A 186 -57.45 -7.53 -17.11
N GLN A 187 -56.46 -8.34 -17.47
CA GLN A 187 -56.30 -9.21 -18.62
C GLN A 187 -55.14 -8.82 -19.53
N GLU A 188 -54.38 -9.69 -20.09
CA GLU A 188 -54.59 -11.09 -20.50
C GLU A 188 -53.23 -11.77 -20.72
N ALA A 189 -53.21 -13.02 -20.39
CA ALA A 189 -52.19 -13.96 -20.79
C ALA A 189 -52.36 -14.31 -22.30
N VAL A 190 -51.26 -14.30 -23.03
CA VAL A 190 -51.22 -15.00 -24.32
C VAL A 190 -50.07 -15.97 -24.33
N LYS A 191 -50.49 -17.20 -24.42
CA LYS A 191 -49.72 -18.41 -24.76
C LYS A 191 -49.29 -18.38 -26.24
N GLY A 192 -48.22 -19.11 -26.47
CA GLY A 192 -48.21 -20.05 -27.60
C GLY A 192 -47.17 -19.78 -28.67
N THR A 193 -46.32 -20.75 -28.79
CA THR A 193 -45.95 -21.59 -29.97
C THR A 193 -45.23 -20.82 -31.09
N ASP A 194 -44.07 -21.20 -31.47
CA ASP A 194 -43.51 -22.44 -32.03
C ASP A 194 -42.01 -22.50 -31.89
#